data_fffc842c7c487e6c4437ec29dbd1b14b
#
_entry.id   fffc842c7c487e6c4437ec29dbd1b14b
#
_cell.length_a   1.000
_cell.length_b   1.000
_cell.length_c   1.000
_cell.angle_alpha   90.00
_cell.angle_beta   90.00
_cell.angle_gamma   90.00
#
_symmetry.space_group_name_H-M   'P 1'
#
loop_
_entity.id
_entity.type
_entity.pdbx_description
1 polymer ?
#
loop_
_entity_poly.entity_id
_entity_poly.type
_entity_poly.pdbx_seq_one_letter_code
_entity_poly.pdbx_strand_id
1 'polypeptide(L)'
;YALFPHLNVEENIIFGLKVRKVKKGEFVVLLGPSGCGKSTTLRLIAGLENVSSGGIFIGGKNVNNIDPSSRNISMVFQSYALFPHLNVEENIIFGLKVRKVKKGDRQVKLKNVAEKVGLSNLLKRKPAELSGGQRQRVALARAIISENPICLMDEPLSNLDAKLRHQMRSEIRSLQKELNITLIYVTHDQTEAMSMADKIVLLNEGEIVQQGRPKELYEKPENTFTAKFLGNPPMNLINLEVEREGNYIPIFEEKYFIKQKSDKKNILGIRPEDIEISKKGIKCTINDLDYQGSDVVLSLQLGNQEIYARIDSKKVEELDNQVYINWNNNNLHLFDFESGVRDVNQIWDAVDS
;
A
#
# COMPACT_ATOMS: atom_id res chain seq x y z
N TYR A 1 -20.39 2.61 4.03
CA TYR A 1 -19.69 3.80 4.55
C TYR A 1 -19.33 3.51 5.99
N ALA A 2 -18.06 3.18 6.28
CA ALA A 2 -17.60 3.03 7.66
C ALA A 2 -17.31 4.43 8.20
N LEU A 3 -18.28 5.01 8.88
CA LEU A 3 -18.04 6.12 9.80
C LEU A 3 -17.45 5.52 11.09
N PHE A 4 -16.47 6.19 11.68
CA PHE A 4 -15.97 5.80 13.00
C PHE A 4 -17.08 6.06 14.02
N PRO A 5 -17.59 5.04 14.73
CA PRO A 5 -18.76 5.21 15.59
C PRO A 5 -18.52 6.07 16.83
N HIS A 6 -17.25 6.34 17.17
CA HIS A 6 -16.82 7.18 18.28
C HIS A 6 -16.57 8.64 17.89
N LEU A 7 -16.60 8.96 16.58
CA LEU A 7 -16.45 10.31 16.06
C LEU A 7 -17.78 10.82 15.52
N ASN A 8 -18.04 12.11 15.67
CA ASN A 8 -19.16 12.76 14.99
C ASN A 8 -18.87 12.92 13.48
N VAL A 9 -19.87 13.37 12.69
CA VAL A 9 -19.73 13.52 11.23
C VAL A 9 -18.63 14.53 10.88
N GLU A 10 -18.50 15.59 11.66
CA GLU A 10 -17.49 16.63 11.50
C GLU A 10 -16.09 16.08 11.75
N GLU A 11 -15.90 15.33 12.84
CA GLU A 11 -14.64 14.68 13.17
C GLU A 11 -14.24 13.61 12.14
N ASN A 12 -15.18 12.83 11.60
CA ASN A 12 -14.93 11.89 10.51
C ASN A 12 -14.46 12.56 9.21
N ILE A 13 -14.72 13.87 9.03
CA ILE A 13 -14.33 14.64 7.83
C ILE A 13 -13.10 15.52 8.10
N ILE A 14 -12.85 15.89 9.37
CA ILE A 14 -11.68 16.66 9.83
C ILE A 14 -10.35 15.89 9.71
N PHE A 15 -10.38 14.60 9.48
CA PHE A 15 -9.17 13.82 9.22
C PHE A 15 -8.46 14.36 7.97
N GLY A 16 -7.94 15.55 8.15
CA GLY A 16 -7.29 16.33 7.14
C GLY A 16 -5.94 15.77 6.80
N LEU A 17 -5.90 15.25 5.60
CA LEU A 17 -4.69 15.00 4.84
C LEU A 17 -3.68 16.11 4.99
N LYS A 18 -2.76 15.94 5.90
CA LYS A 18 -1.45 16.57 5.81
C LYS A 18 -0.57 15.78 4.81
N VAL A 19 -1.10 15.41 3.64
CA VAL A 19 -0.26 14.98 2.53
C VAL A 19 0.55 16.19 2.08
N ARG A 20 1.70 16.39 2.74
CA ARG A 20 2.57 17.48 2.42
C ARG A 20 3.16 17.27 1.03
N LYS A 21 2.69 18.08 0.06
CA LYS A 21 3.25 18.24 -1.28
C LYS A 21 3.43 16.98 -2.08
N VAL A 22 2.41 16.61 -2.84
CA VAL A 22 2.53 15.72 -4.00
C VAL A 22 3.22 16.50 -5.12
N LYS A 23 4.30 15.96 -5.67
CA LYS A 23 5.02 16.59 -6.78
C LYS A 23 4.33 16.31 -8.11
N LYS A 24 4.50 17.21 -9.08
CA LYS A 24 4.03 16.97 -10.45
C LYS A 24 4.69 15.70 -11.01
N GLY A 25 3.90 14.82 -11.60
CA GLY A 25 4.36 13.55 -12.16
C GLY A 25 4.68 12.47 -11.12
N GLU A 26 4.32 12.67 -9.85
CA GLU A 26 4.53 11.68 -8.77
C GLU A 26 3.36 10.68 -8.72
N PHE A 27 3.67 9.42 -8.50
CA PHE A 27 2.71 8.36 -8.24
C PHE A 27 2.57 8.16 -6.73
N VAL A 28 1.50 8.69 -6.15
CA VAL A 28 1.23 8.58 -4.71
C VAL A 28 0.16 7.53 -4.45
N VAL A 29 0.43 6.60 -3.54
CA VAL A 29 -0.52 5.58 -3.12
C VAL A 29 -1.03 5.87 -1.72
N LEU A 30 -2.34 5.94 -1.57
CA LEU A 30 -3.02 5.92 -0.28
C LEU A 30 -3.28 4.45 0.08
N LEU A 31 -2.61 3.96 1.09
CA LEU A 31 -2.63 2.57 1.54
C LEU A 31 -3.21 2.49 2.96
N GLY A 32 -3.86 1.39 3.30
CA GLY A 32 -4.35 1.14 4.66
C GLY A 32 -5.52 0.16 4.68
N PRO A 33 -5.97 -0.26 5.86
CA PRO A 33 -7.08 -1.20 6.03
C PRO A 33 -8.40 -0.63 5.50
N SER A 34 -9.39 -1.50 5.33
CA SER A 34 -10.74 -1.08 4.94
C SER A 34 -11.32 -0.12 5.99
N GLY A 35 -11.97 0.95 5.53
CA GLY A 35 -12.60 1.94 6.42
C GLY A 35 -11.66 3.03 6.97
N CYS A 36 -10.36 3.03 6.70
CA CYS A 36 -9.44 4.05 7.22
C CYS A 36 -9.52 5.42 6.51
N GLY A 37 -10.47 5.66 5.61
CA GLY A 37 -10.71 6.98 4.99
C GLY A 37 -10.09 7.22 3.62
N LYS A 38 -9.46 6.23 2.95
CA LYS A 38 -8.80 6.37 1.63
C LYS A 38 -9.71 6.90 0.53
N SER A 39 -10.85 6.23 0.30
CA SER A 39 -11.81 6.63 -0.75
C SER A 39 -12.49 7.96 -0.41
N THR A 40 -12.77 8.23 0.86
CA THR A 40 -13.29 9.53 1.31
C THR A 40 -12.31 10.65 0.96
N THR A 41 -11.04 10.44 1.28
CA THR A 41 -9.94 11.33 0.91
C THR A 41 -9.89 11.62 -0.59
N LEU A 42 -9.99 10.57 -1.41
CA LEU A 42 -9.99 10.71 -2.86
C LEU A 42 -11.19 11.53 -3.35
N ARG A 43 -12.37 11.31 -2.76
CA ARG A 43 -13.61 12.04 -3.08
C ARG A 43 -13.55 13.51 -2.68
N LEU A 44 -12.94 13.83 -1.54
CA LEU A 44 -12.66 15.20 -1.11
C LEU A 44 -11.76 15.94 -2.12
N ILE A 45 -10.69 15.29 -2.59
CA ILE A 45 -9.80 15.86 -3.61
C ILE A 45 -10.55 16.07 -4.92
N ALA A 46 -11.41 15.10 -5.32
CA ALA A 46 -12.24 15.21 -6.52
C ALA A 46 -13.33 16.29 -6.42
N GLY A 47 -13.68 16.75 -5.21
CA GLY A 47 -14.78 17.67 -4.96
C GLY A 47 -16.16 17.00 -4.95
N LEU A 48 -16.19 15.69 -4.77
CA LEU A 48 -17.42 14.91 -4.65
C LEU A 48 -17.98 14.89 -3.22
N GLU A 49 -17.18 15.36 -2.26
CA GLU A 49 -17.52 15.54 -0.86
C GLU A 49 -17.02 16.91 -0.39
N ASN A 50 -17.68 17.50 0.59
CA ASN A 50 -17.31 18.79 1.16
C ASN A 50 -16.27 18.63 2.29
N VAL A 51 -15.34 19.57 2.36
CA VAL A 51 -14.34 19.63 3.42
C VAL A 51 -14.96 20.33 4.62
N SER A 52 -14.97 19.69 5.79
CA SER A 52 -15.49 20.27 7.04
C SER A 52 -14.55 21.32 7.62
N SER A 53 -13.23 21.11 7.52
CA SER A 53 -12.22 22.07 7.97
C SER A 53 -10.93 21.92 7.17
N GLY A 54 -10.06 22.92 7.25
CA GLY A 54 -8.80 22.93 6.49
C GLY A 54 -8.98 23.28 5.02
N GLY A 55 -8.01 22.91 4.17
CA GLY A 55 -8.00 23.28 2.75
C GLY A 55 -7.30 22.28 1.85
N ILE A 56 -7.89 22.06 0.67
CA ILE A 56 -7.29 21.31 -0.43
C ILE A 56 -6.71 22.32 -1.43
N PHE A 57 -5.44 22.13 -1.78
CA PHE A 57 -4.75 23.01 -2.70
C PHE A 57 -4.26 22.25 -3.93
N ILE A 58 -4.62 22.72 -5.12
CA ILE A 58 -4.17 22.19 -6.40
C ILE A 58 -3.46 23.29 -7.17
N GLY A 59 -2.19 23.08 -7.50
CA GLY A 59 -1.37 24.11 -8.15
C GLY A 59 -1.27 25.42 -7.34
N GLY A 60 -1.31 25.35 -6.02
CA GLY A 60 -1.27 26.49 -5.10
C GLY A 60 -2.61 27.20 -4.89
N LYS A 61 -3.67 26.78 -5.57
CA LYS A 61 -5.02 27.38 -5.43
C LYS A 61 -5.87 26.53 -4.50
N ASN A 62 -6.57 27.16 -3.55
CA ASN A 62 -7.58 26.48 -2.75
C ASN A 62 -8.76 26.08 -3.64
N VAL A 63 -9.16 24.79 -3.57
CA VAL A 63 -10.22 24.21 -4.40
C VAL A 63 -11.44 23.76 -3.62
N ASN A 64 -11.56 24.10 -2.32
CA ASN A 64 -12.67 23.63 -1.49
C ASN A 64 -14.05 23.92 -2.14
N ASN A 65 -14.23 25.15 -2.64
CA ASN A 65 -15.49 25.62 -3.24
C ASN A 65 -15.49 25.56 -4.77
N ILE A 66 -14.56 24.81 -5.38
CA ILE A 66 -14.51 24.63 -6.83
C ILE A 66 -15.23 23.35 -7.20
N ASP A 67 -16.19 23.45 -8.15
CA ASP A 67 -16.90 22.31 -8.67
C ASP A 67 -15.97 21.22 -9.20
N PRO A 68 -16.32 19.93 -9.06
CA PRO A 68 -15.51 18.78 -9.54
C PRO A 68 -15.09 18.94 -11.00
N SER A 69 -15.98 19.39 -11.86
CA SER A 69 -15.73 19.60 -13.30
C SER A 69 -14.66 20.63 -13.61
N SER A 70 -14.41 21.57 -12.69
CA SER A 70 -13.48 22.70 -12.84
C SER A 70 -12.13 22.47 -12.14
N ARG A 71 -11.96 21.36 -11.42
CA ARG A 71 -10.68 21.04 -10.71
C ARG A 71 -9.58 20.51 -11.62
N ASN A 72 -9.85 20.28 -12.91
CA ASN A 72 -8.93 19.67 -13.88
C ASN A 72 -8.35 18.32 -13.40
N ILE A 73 -9.21 17.48 -12.87
CA ILE A 73 -8.90 16.15 -12.37
C ILE A 73 -9.66 15.11 -13.21
N SER A 74 -9.02 13.98 -13.47
CA SER A 74 -9.68 12.77 -13.98
C SER A 74 -9.85 11.77 -12.84
N MET A 75 -10.90 10.93 -12.89
CA MET A 75 -11.13 9.91 -11.89
C MET A 75 -11.50 8.58 -12.53
N VAL A 76 -10.90 7.50 -12.04
CA VAL A 76 -11.23 6.10 -12.31
C VAL A 76 -11.84 5.51 -11.05
N PHE A 77 -13.09 5.06 -11.14
CA PHE A 77 -13.83 4.45 -10.04
C PHE A 77 -13.60 2.94 -9.98
N GLN A 78 -13.76 2.35 -8.82
CA GLN A 78 -13.68 0.91 -8.58
C GLN A 78 -14.59 0.08 -9.49
N SER A 79 -15.82 0.59 -9.78
CA SER A 79 -16.78 -0.03 -10.71
C SER A 79 -16.51 0.28 -12.18
N TYR A 80 -15.40 1.00 -12.49
CA TYR A 80 -15.08 1.57 -13.81
C TYR A 80 -16.07 2.63 -14.30
N ALA A 81 -17.29 2.66 -13.81
CA ALA A 81 -18.39 3.59 -14.15
C ALA A 81 -18.54 3.82 -15.66
N LEU A 82 -18.50 2.74 -16.45
CA LEU A 82 -18.74 2.80 -17.90
C LEU A 82 -20.23 2.95 -18.18
N PHE A 83 -20.55 3.72 -19.22
CA PHE A 83 -21.90 3.86 -19.70
C PHE A 83 -22.30 2.59 -20.51
N PRO A 84 -23.22 1.75 -20.02
CA PRO A 84 -23.50 0.43 -20.63
C PRO A 84 -24.15 0.51 -22.01
N HIS A 85 -24.85 1.60 -22.29
CA HIS A 85 -25.53 1.85 -23.56
C HIS A 85 -24.61 2.41 -24.65
N LEU A 86 -23.42 2.94 -24.28
CA LEU A 86 -22.41 3.46 -25.20
C LEU A 86 -21.39 2.40 -25.56
N ASN A 87 -20.84 2.45 -26.77
CA ASN A 87 -19.69 1.63 -27.15
C ASN A 87 -18.37 2.17 -26.55
N VAL A 88 -17.23 1.48 -26.76
CA VAL A 88 -15.92 1.85 -26.24
C VAL A 88 -15.50 3.23 -26.71
N GLU A 89 -15.60 3.53 -28.02
CA GLU A 89 -15.29 4.85 -28.58
C GLU A 89 -16.08 5.95 -27.87
N GLU A 90 -17.38 5.77 -27.75
CA GLU A 90 -18.29 6.76 -27.15
C GLU A 90 -18.02 6.96 -25.66
N ASN A 91 -17.72 5.88 -24.94
CA ASN A 91 -17.30 5.96 -23.54
C ASN A 91 -16.02 6.79 -23.38
N ILE A 92 -15.01 6.55 -24.21
CA ILE A 92 -13.73 7.25 -24.12
C ILE A 92 -13.88 8.74 -24.41
N ILE A 93 -14.58 9.10 -25.53
CA ILE A 93 -14.70 10.50 -25.95
C ILE A 93 -15.84 11.26 -25.25
N PHE A 94 -16.58 10.64 -24.32
CA PHE A 94 -17.75 11.24 -23.68
C PHE A 94 -17.44 12.62 -23.06
N GLY A 95 -16.38 12.68 -22.22
CA GLY A 95 -15.97 13.93 -21.58
C GLY A 95 -15.56 15.03 -22.57
N LEU A 96 -14.96 14.64 -23.71
CA LEU A 96 -14.61 15.58 -24.77
C LEU A 96 -15.85 16.11 -25.52
N LYS A 97 -16.90 15.26 -25.68
CA LYS A 97 -18.20 15.68 -26.26
C LYS A 97 -18.87 16.72 -25.35
N VAL A 98 -18.90 16.46 -24.03
CA VAL A 98 -19.49 17.39 -23.05
C VAL A 98 -18.78 18.75 -23.07
N ARG A 99 -17.43 18.73 -23.17
CA ARG A 99 -16.60 19.94 -23.30
C ARG A 99 -16.62 20.58 -24.69
N LYS A 100 -17.47 20.09 -25.62
CA LYS A 100 -17.65 20.64 -26.97
C LYS A 100 -16.37 20.67 -27.82
N VAL A 101 -15.42 19.75 -27.57
CA VAL A 101 -14.21 19.60 -28.40
C VAL A 101 -14.60 19.23 -29.83
N LYS A 102 -13.96 19.82 -30.84
CA LYS A 102 -14.28 19.59 -32.27
C LYS A 102 -14.13 18.09 -32.62
N LYS A 103 -14.98 17.62 -33.57
CA LYS A 103 -15.04 16.20 -33.94
C LYS A 103 -13.71 15.67 -34.49
N GLY A 104 -12.97 16.45 -35.28
CA GLY A 104 -11.65 16.06 -35.79
C GLY A 104 -10.63 15.84 -34.68
N ASP A 105 -10.54 16.77 -33.73
CA ASP A 105 -9.62 16.70 -32.60
C ASP A 105 -9.93 15.50 -31.69
N ARG A 106 -11.23 15.24 -31.46
CA ARG A 106 -11.68 14.04 -30.69
C ARG A 106 -11.21 12.74 -31.34
N GLN A 107 -11.29 12.63 -32.67
CA GLN A 107 -10.90 11.41 -33.41
C GLN A 107 -9.37 11.21 -33.34
N VAL A 108 -8.60 12.27 -33.48
CA VAL A 108 -7.14 12.18 -33.34
C VAL A 108 -6.75 11.73 -31.93
N LYS A 109 -7.32 12.38 -30.90
CA LYS A 109 -7.07 12.00 -29.47
C LYS A 109 -7.52 10.57 -29.19
N LEU A 110 -8.69 10.15 -29.69
CA LEU A 110 -9.20 8.79 -29.53
C LEU A 110 -8.24 7.76 -30.12
N LYS A 111 -7.79 7.97 -31.35
CA LYS A 111 -6.85 7.05 -32.00
C LYS A 111 -5.58 6.87 -31.18
N ASN A 112 -4.97 7.98 -30.75
CA ASN A 112 -3.74 7.97 -29.99
C ASN A 112 -3.91 7.26 -28.63
N VAL A 113 -4.99 7.53 -27.90
CA VAL A 113 -5.23 6.90 -26.60
C VAL A 113 -5.60 5.42 -26.76
N ALA A 114 -6.46 5.07 -27.75
CA ALA A 114 -6.85 3.68 -27.96
C ALA A 114 -5.67 2.79 -28.35
N GLU A 115 -4.72 3.32 -29.13
CA GLU A 115 -3.48 2.63 -29.47
C GLU A 115 -2.61 2.37 -28.21
N LYS A 116 -2.40 3.40 -27.38
CA LYS A 116 -1.61 3.31 -26.15
C LYS A 116 -2.12 2.27 -25.15
N VAL A 117 -3.45 2.13 -25.04
CA VAL A 117 -4.07 1.17 -24.10
C VAL A 117 -4.51 -0.15 -24.78
N GLY A 118 -4.16 -0.37 -26.06
CA GLY A 118 -4.46 -1.61 -26.78
C GLY A 118 -5.96 -1.85 -27.05
N LEU A 119 -6.72 -0.78 -27.31
CA LEU A 119 -8.18 -0.85 -27.56
C LEU A 119 -8.59 -0.61 -29.02
N SER A 120 -7.66 -0.40 -29.95
CA SER A 120 -7.96 -0.02 -31.34
C SER A 120 -8.97 -0.92 -32.03
N ASN A 121 -8.90 -2.24 -31.81
CA ASN A 121 -9.79 -3.23 -32.41
C ASN A 121 -11.12 -3.45 -31.67
N LEU A 122 -11.31 -2.73 -30.54
CA LEU A 122 -12.46 -2.92 -29.65
C LEU A 122 -13.41 -1.72 -29.61
N LEU A 123 -13.12 -0.65 -30.37
CA LEU A 123 -13.82 0.64 -30.29
C LEU A 123 -15.33 0.55 -30.49
N LYS A 124 -15.81 -0.42 -31.27
CA LYS A 124 -17.26 -0.59 -31.58
C LYS A 124 -17.98 -1.50 -30.58
N ARG A 125 -17.27 -2.20 -29.71
CA ARG A 125 -17.87 -3.10 -28.71
C ARG A 125 -18.57 -2.31 -27.60
N LYS A 126 -19.56 -2.92 -26.96
CA LYS A 126 -20.20 -2.41 -25.73
C LYS A 126 -19.51 -2.98 -24.50
N PRO A 127 -19.62 -2.33 -23.33
CA PRO A 127 -19.02 -2.78 -22.07
C PRO A 127 -19.34 -4.23 -21.68
N ALA A 128 -20.56 -4.72 -22.01
CA ALA A 128 -20.96 -6.10 -21.75
C ALA A 128 -20.16 -7.15 -22.55
N GLU A 129 -19.58 -6.76 -23.67
CA GLU A 129 -18.80 -7.63 -24.58
C GLU A 129 -17.31 -7.62 -24.24
N LEU A 130 -16.90 -6.97 -23.14
CA LEU A 130 -15.50 -6.79 -22.74
C LEU A 130 -15.16 -7.63 -21.51
N SER A 131 -13.92 -8.13 -21.47
CA SER A 131 -13.35 -8.69 -20.24
C SER A 131 -13.15 -7.62 -19.15
N GLY A 132 -12.92 -8.04 -17.90
CA GLY A 132 -12.63 -7.13 -16.79
C GLY A 132 -11.49 -6.16 -17.09
N GLY A 133 -10.36 -6.67 -17.56
CA GLY A 133 -9.21 -5.84 -17.93
C GLY A 133 -9.46 -4.91 -19.12
N GLN A 134 -10.27 -5.35 -20.11
CA GLN A 134 -10.67 -4.46 -21.20
C GLN A 134 -11.55 -3.32 -20.72
N ARG A 135 -12.52 -3.59 -19.82
CA ARG A 135 -13.32 -2.53 -19.18
C ARG A 135 -12.47 -1.54 -18.41
N GLN A 136 -11.48 -2.03 -17.68
CA GLN A 136 -10.53 -1.17 -16.97
C GLN A 136 -9.72 -0.28 -17.92
N ARG A 137 -9.19 -0.84 -19.01
CA ARG A 137 -8.47 -0.05 -20.04
C ARG A 137 -9.36 1.03 -20.68
N VAL A 138 -10.66 0.77 -20.84
CA VAL A 138 -11.62 1.80 -21.31
C VAL A 138 -11.74 2.92 -20.27
N ALA A 139 -11.86 2.60 -18.98
CA ALA A 139 -11.93 3.60 -17.92
C ALA A 139 -10.63 4.42 -17.83
N LEU A 140 -9.48 3.76 -17.97
CA LEU A 140 -8.18 4.41 -18.04
C LEU A 140 -8.04 5.33 -19.26
N ALA A 141 -8.45 4.86 -20.45
CA ALA A 141 -8.45 5.66 -21.67
C ALA A 141 -9.33 6.91 -21.53
N ARG A 142 -10.51 6.77 -20.88
CA ARG A 142 -11.42 7.89 -20.59
C ARG A 142 -10.77 8.93 -19.66
N ALA A 143 -9.97 8.49 -18.69
CA ALA A 143 -9.25 9.40 -17.81
C ALA A 143 -8.10 10.11 -18.54
N ILE A 144 -7.33 9.38 -19.34
CA ILE A 144 -6.16 9.89 -20.07
C ILE A 144 -6.53 10.87 -21.17
N ILE A 145 -7.60 10.58 -21.95
CA ILE A 145 -8.00 11.41 -23.10
C ILE A 145 -8.37 12.84 -22.69
N SER A 146 -8.71 13.04 -21.42
CA SER A 146 -9.04 14.37 -20.88
C SER A 146 -7.81 15.26 -20.73
N GLU A 147 -6.59 14.70 -20.74
CA GLU A 147 -5.32 15.38 -20.58
C GLU A 147 -5.22 16.22 -19.29
N ASN A 148 -5.97 15.82 -18.26
CA ASN A 148 -5.89 16.48 -16.97
C ASN A 148 -4.56 16.12 -16.28
N PRO A 149 -3.92 17.09 -15.59
CA PRO A 149 -2.61 16.88 -14.97
C PRO A 149 -2.65 15.94 -13.76
N ILE A 150 -3.83 15.69 -13.19
CA ILE A 150 -4.05 14.84 -12.02
C ILE A 150 -5.06 13.76 -12.37
N CYS A 151 -4.71 12.51 -12.07
CA CYS A 151 -5.62 11.37 -12.17
C CYS A 151 -5.78 10.72 -10.78
N LEU A 152 -7.01 10.50 -10.39
CA LEU A 152 -7.39 9.81 -9.17
C LEU A 152 -7.87 8.41 -9.53
N MET A 153 -7.44 7.38 -8.78
CA MET A 153 -7.87 6.00 -9.00
C MET A 153 -8.31 5.36 -7.68
N ASP A 154 -9.56 4.94 -7.62
CA ASP A 154 -10.16 4.30 -6.43
C ASP A 154 -10.23 2.79 -6.64
N GLU A 155 -9.30 2.04 -6.04
CA GLU A 155 -9.16 0.57 -6.10
C GLU A 155 -9.38 -0.02 -7.53
N PRO A 156 -8.70 0.49 -8.56
CA PRO A 156 -9.05 0.14 -9.94
C PRO A 156 -8.74 -1.31 -10.32
N LEU A 157 -7.91 -2.02 -9.54
CA LEU A 157 -7.49 -3.40 -9.82
C LEU A 157 -8.23 -4.46 -8.97
N SER A 158 -9.07 -4.05 -8.03
CA SER A 158 -9.72 -4.95 -7.06
C SER A 158 -10.57 -6.06 -7.71
N ASN A 159 -11.17 -5.79 -8.87
CA ASN A 159 -12.08 -6.71 -9.57
C ASN A 159 -11.36 -7.61 -10.61
N LEU A 160 -10.03 -7.70 -10.59
CA LEU A 160 -9.24 -8.47 -11.53
C LEU A 160 -8.61 -9.71 -10.87
N ASP A 161 -8.41 -10.75 -11.67
CA ASP A 161 -7.62 -11.92 -11.27
C ASP A 161 -6.14 -11.57 -11.06
N ALA A 162 -5.39 -12.41 -10.35
CA ALA A 162 -4.00 -12.14 -9.96
C ALA A 162 -3.06 -11.90 -11.16
N LYS A 163 -3.20 -12.69 -12.23
CA LYS A 163 -2.35 -12.58 -13.44
C LYS A 163 -2.59 -11.26 -14.15
N LEU A 164 -3.85 -10.92 -14.36
CA LEU A 164 -4.25 -9.68 -15.05
C LEU A 164 -3.90 -8.45 -14.17
N ARG A 165 -4.07 -8.55 -12.84
CA ARG A 165 -3.67 -7.51 -11.90
C ARG A 165 -2.17 -7.21 -11.99
N HIS A 166 -1.33 -8.23 -12.05
CA HIS A 166 0.11 -8.06 -12.23
C HIS A 166 0.46 -7.31 -13.53
N GLN A 167 -0.16 -7.69 -14.65
CA GLN A 167 0.04 -7.02 -15.94
C GLN A 167 -0.42 -5.56 -15.90
N MET A 168 -1.61 -5.30 -15.36
CA MET A 168 -2.19 -3.96 -15.30
C MET A 168 -1.40 -3.01 -14.41
N ARG A 169 -0.76 -3.48 -13.33
CA ARG A 169 0.17 -2.67 -12.52
C ARG A 169 1.29 -2.09 -13.37
N SER A 170 1.94 -2.94 -14.16
CA SER A 170 3.04 -2.52 -15.04
C SER A 170 2.56 -1.54 -16.12
N GLU A 171 1.39 -1.79 -16.72
CA GLU A 171 0.81 -0.91 -17.74
C GLU A 171 0.46 0.48 -17.18
N ILE A 172 -0.22 0.54 -16.02
CA ILE A 172 -0.58 1.81 -15.36
C ILE A 172 0.68 2.61 -15.02
N ARG A 173 1.70 1.94 -14.46
CA ARG A 173 2.96 2.62 -14.11
C ARG A 173 3.70 3.13 -15.34
N SER A 174 3.74 2.36 -16.42
CA SER A 174 4.35 2.77 -17.68
C SER A 174 3.65 3.99 -18.29
N LEU A 175 2.32 3.94 -18.38
CA LEU A 175 1.50 5.04 -18.88
C LEU A 175 1.65 6.32 -18.05
N GLN A 176 1.69 6.18 -16.72
CA GLN A 176 1.89 7.33 -15.83
C GLN A 176 3.23 8.03 -16.08
N LYS A 177 4.31 7.24 -16.26
CA LYS A 177 5.64 7.77 -16.59
C LYS A 177 5.67 8.42 -17.97
N GLU A 178 5.12 7.73 -18.99
CA GLU A 178 5.09 8.24 -20.38
C GLU A 178 4.33 9.57 -20.47
N LEU A 179 3.19 9.68 -19.80
CA LEU A 179 2.33 10.85 -19.85
C LEU A 179 2.72 11.92 -18.83
N ASN A 180 3.64 11.62 -17.90
CA ASN A 180 4.08 12.50 -16.82
C ASN A 180 2.91 13.11 -16.01
N ILE A 181 1.84 12.30 -15.78
CA ILE A 181 0.68 12.71 -14.99
C ILE A 181 0.92 12.44 -13.51
N THR A 182 0.39 13.32 -12.66
CA THR A 182 0.35 13.08 -11.21
C THR A 182 -0.79 12.10 -10.92
N LEU A 183 -0.48 11.02 -10.23
CA LEU A 183 -1.46 9.97 -9.94
C LEU A 183 -1.63 9.78 -8.44
N ILE A 184 -2.87 9.84 -7.96
CA ILE A 184 -3.23 9.47 -6.59
C ILE A 184 -4.06 8.19 -6.68
N TYR A 185 -3.54 7.13 -6.10
CA TYR A 185 -4.04 5.78 -6.24
C TYR A 185 -4.45 5.23 -4.87
N VAL A 186 -5.65 4.73 -4.74
CA VAL A 186 -6.15 4.08 -3.53
C VAL A 186 -6.10 2.57 -3.71
N THR A 187 -5.56 1.89 -2.72
CA THR A 187 -5.59 0.43 -2.63
C THR A 187 -5.49 -0.04 -1.18
N HIS A 188 -5.90 -1.27 -0.93
CA HIS A 188 -5.60 -2.03 0.30
C HIS A 188 -4.53 -3.11 0.05
N ASP A 189 -4.10 -3.31 -1.20
CA ASP A 189 -3.08 -4.29 -1.60
C ASP A 189 -1.68 -3.67 -1.46
N GLN A 190 -0.91 -4.17 -0.50
CA GLN A 190 0.47 -3.72 -0.26
C GLN A 190 1.39 -4.01 -1.45
N THR A 191 1.14 -5.08 -2.23
CA THR A 191 1.96 -5.40 -3.41
C THR A 191 1.79 -4.33 -4.49
N GLU A 192 0.58 -3.80 -4.67
CA GLU A 192 0.32 -2.67 -5.57
C GLU A 192 1.10 -1.43 -5.11
N ALA A 193 0.95 -1.08 -3.82
CA ALA A 193 1.63 0.08 -3.25
C ALA A 193 3.15 -0.01 -3.36
N MET A 194 3.73 -1.15 -2.95
CA MET A 194 5.18 -1.36 -2.97
C MET A 194 5.78 -1.36 -4.38
N SER A 195 5.05 -1.88 -5.38
CA SER A 195 5.55 -2.02 -6.75
C SER A 195 5.38 -0.79 -7.63
N MET A 196 4.36 0.05 -7.35
CA MET A 196 4.01 1.17 -8.25
C MET A 196 4.31 2.56 -7.69
N ALA A 197 4.30 2.73 -6.36
CA ALA A 197 4.39 4.06 -5.78
C ALA A 197 5.78 4.69 -5.86
N ASP A 198 5.82 5.99 -6.10
CA ASP A 198 6.98 6.82 -5.75
C ASP A 198 6.92 7.19 -4.26
N LYS A 199 5.69 7.33 -3.73
CA LYS A 199 5.41 7.65 -2.33
C LYS A 199 4.16 6.90 -1.87
N ILE A 200 4.26 6.26 -0.70
CA ILE A 200 3.13 5.69 0.03
C ILE A 200 2.73 6.64 1.15
N VAL A 201 1.41 6.80 1.34
CA VAL A 201 0.80 7.42 2.50
C VAL A 201 -0.01 6.34 3.19
N LEU A 202 0.48 5.82 4.29
CA LEU A 202 -0.19 4.79 5.08
C LEU A 202 -1.18 5.44 6.04
N LEU A 203 -2.44 5.05 5.91
CA LEU A 203 -3.57 5.56 6.67
C LEU A 203 -4.08 4.48 7.63
N ASN A 204 -4.40 4.88 8.84
CA ASN A 204 -5.15 4.09 9.80
C ASN A 204 -6.09 5.01 10.58
N GLU A 205 -7.34 4.58 10.78
CA GLU A 205 -8.35 5.33 11.55
C GLU A 205 -8.47 6.82 11.18
N GLY A 206 -8.29 7.13 9.88
CA GLY A 206 -8.37 8.48 9.34
C GLY A 206 -7.09 9.29 9.48
N GLU A 207 -6.06 8.81 10.16
CA GLU A 207 -4.79 9.49 10.32
C GLU A 207 -3.70 8.94 9.40
N ILE A 208 -2.72 9.80 9.08
CA ILE A 208 -1.49 9.37 8.40
C ILE A 208 -0.55 8.80 9.46
N VAL A 209 -0.38 7.49 9.43
CA VAL A 209 0.51 6.78 10.36
C VAL A 209 1.97 6.93 9.96
N GLN A 210 2.25 6.80 8.67
CA GLN A 210 3.59 7.00 8.11
C GLN A 210 3.49 7.34 6.63
N GLN A 211 4.45 8.11 6.09
CA GLN A 211 4.54 8.40 4.67
C GLN A 211 6.00 8.44 4.22
N GLY A 212 6.29 7.91 3.04
CA GLY A 212 7.65 7.87 2.49
C GLY A 212 7.74 7.02 1.24
N ARG A 213 8.94 6.71 0.81
CA ARG A 213 9.16 5.75 -0.28
C ARG A 213 8.80 4.33 0.18
N PRO A 214 8.35 3.45 -0.73
CA PRO A 214 8.02 2.06 -0.38
C PRO A 214 9.12 1.38 0.46
N LYS A 215 10.37 1.46 0.01
CA LYS A 215 11.53 0.90 0.70
C LYS A 215 11.69 1.45 2.13
N GLU A 216 11.49 2.75 2.32
CA GLU A 216 11.64 3.40 3.64
C GLU A 216 10.61 2.89 4.64
N LEU A 217 9.34 2.73 4.22
CA LEU A 217 8.28 2.21 5.08
C LEU A 217 8.54 0.74 5.48
N TYR A 218 9.08 -0.04 4.56
CA TYR A 218 9.35 -1.46 4.77
C TYR A 218 10.56 -1.68 5.67
N GLU A 219 11.70 -1.03 5.36
CA GLU A 219 12.96 -1.20 6.08
C GLU A 219 13.02 -0.39 7.38
N LYS A 220 12.25 0.71 7.47
CA LYS A 220 12.29 1.64 8.61
C LYS A 220 10.88 2.00 9.08
N PRO A 221 10.06 1.02 9.50
CA PRO A 221 8.74 1.34 10.04
C PRO A 221 8.88 2.22 11.28
N GLU A 222 8.10 3.31 11.33
CA GLU A 222 8.13 4.26 12.45
C GLU A 222 7.36 3.75 13.69
N ASN A 223 6.52 2.72 13.51
CA ASN A 223 5.71 2.14 14.58
C ASN A 223 5.33 0.70 14.28
N THR A 224 4.80 0.02 15.29
CA THR A 224 4.34 -1.37 15.23
C THR A 224 3.21 -1.58 14.22
N PHE A 225 2.34 -0.59 14.01
CA PHE A 225 1.29 -0.69 13.00
C PHE A 225 1.89 -0.80 11.59
N THR A 226 2.81 0.10 11.22
CA THR A 226 3.49 0.04 9.91
C THR A 226 4.26 -1.27 9.74
N ALA A 227 4.97 -1.70 10.80
CA ALA A 227 5.72 -2.94 10.81
C ALA A 227 4.86 -4.17 10.52
N LYS A 228 3.67 -4.25 11.15
CA LYS A 228 2.68 -5.32 10.95
C LYS A 228 1.92 -5.20 9.63
N PHE A 229 1.62 -3.99 9.19
CA PHE A 229 0.79 -3.80 8.01
C PHE A 229 1.56 -4.11 6.72
N LEU A 230 2.88 -3.86 6.69
CA LEU A 230 3.72 -4.09 5.50
C LEU A 230 4.52 -5.38 5.62
N GLY A 231 4.39 -6.22 4.60
CA GLY A 231 5.01 -7.55 4.51
C GLY A 231 3.97 -8.68 4.60
N ASN A 232 4.27 -9.78 3.93
CA ASN A 232 3.49 -11.03 3.99
C ASN A 232 4.46 -12.21 3.98
N PRO A 233 4.68 -12.88 5.14
CA PRO A 233 4.13 -12.54 6.46
C PRO A 233 4.54 -11.16 6.98
N PRO A 234 3.81 -10.61 7.98
CA PRO A 234 4.17 -9.36 8.61
C PRO A 234 5.48 -9.45 9.41
N MET A 235 6.02 -8.32 9.84
CA MET A 235 7.14 -8.30 10.79
C MET A 235 6.75 -9.01 12.09
N ASN A 236 7.61 -9.89 12.56
CA ASN A 236 7.47 -10.47 13.89
C ASN A 236 7.65 -9.36 14.93
N LEU A 237 6.71 -9.27 15.87
CA LEU A 237 6.76 -8.36 17.00
C LEU A 237 6.80 -9.19 18.28
N ILE A 238 8.01 -9.36 18.82
CA ILE A 238 8.29 -10.21 19.97
C ILE A 238 8.28 -9.32 21.22
N ASN A 239 7.38 -9.60 22.15
CA ASN A 239 7.31 -8.90 23.41
C ASN A 239 8.52 -9.28 24.26
N LEU A 240 9.24 -8.29 24.75
CA LEU A 240 10.37 -8.46 25.63
C LEU A 240 9.94 -8.27 27.08
N GLU A 241 10.62 -8.96 27.99
CA GLU A 241 10.56 -8.71 29.43
C GLU A 241 11.80 -7.98 29.89
N VAL A 242 11.71 -7.28 31.02
CA VAL A 242 12.78 -6.44 31.56
C VAL A 242 13.25 -6.99 32.90
N GLU A 243 14.56 -7.17 33.05
CA GLU A 243 15.23 -7.44 34.30
C GLU A 243 16.41 -6.47 34.51
N ARG A 244 17.10 -6.59 35.65
CA ARG A 244 18.25 -5.73 35.96
C ARG A 244 19.39 -5.80 34.93
N GLU A 245 19.46 -6.91 34.21
CA GLU A 245 20.48 -7.18 33.17
C GLU A 245 20.07 -6.65 31.78
N GLY A 246 18.83 -6.21 31.62
CA GLY A 246 18.28 -5.67 30.38
C GLY A 246 17.01 -6.37 29.88
N ASN A 247 16.67 -6.12 28.62
CA ASN A 247 15.54 -6.77 27.95
C ASN A 247 15.89 -8.18 27.51
N TYR A 248 14.97 -9.13 27.66
CA TYR A 248 15.14 -10.50 27.21
C TYR A 248 13.87 -11.08 26.57
N ILE A 249 14.06 -12.12 25.76
CA ILE A 249 12.97 -12.91 25.21
C ILE A 249 12.65 -14.01 26.23
N PRO A 250 11.40 -14.09 26.73
CA PRO A 250 11.00 -15.14 27.66
C PRO A 250 10.86 -16.49 26.94
N ILE A 251 11.73 -17.44 27.25
CA ILE A 251 11.70 -18.82 26.78
C ILE A 251 11.52 -19.72 28.01
N PHE A 252 10.88 -20.89 27.87
CA PHE A 252 10.42 -21.73 28.98
C PHE A 252 11.50 -22.12 30.01
N GLU A 253 12.76 -22.32 29.62
CA GLU A 253 13.84 -22.72 30.50
C GLU A 253 15.08 -21.84 30.43
N GLU A 254 15.12 -20.91 29.46
CA GLU A 254 16.26 -20.06 29.19
C GLU A 254 15.80 -18.61 28.94
N LYS A 255 16.66 -17.65 29.30
CA LYS A 255 16.45 -16.23 28.98
C LYS A 255 17.44 -15.83 27.91
N TYR A 256 16.94 -15.40 26.75
CA TYR A 256 17.80 -14.85 25.73
C TYR A 256 17.84 -13.33 25.87
N PHE A 257 18.93 -12.84 26.49
CA PHE A 257 19.11 -11.41 26.68
C PHE A 257 19.48 -10.73 25.36
N ILE A 258 18.77 -9.64 25.09
CA ILE A 258 19.09 -8.74 23.98
C ILE A 258 20.05 -7.72 24.56
N LYS A 259 21.25 -7.61 23.97
CA LYS A 259 22.27 -6.67 24.43
C LYS A 259 21.86 -5.21 24.17
N GLN A 260 20.82 -4.79 24.87
CA GLN A 260 20.42 -3.40 24.93
C GLN A 260 20.06 -3.04 26.37
N LYS A 261 20.74 -2.04 26.91
CA LYS A 261 20.41 -1.48 28.23
C LYS A 261 19.21 -0.55 28.08
N SER A 262 18.02 -1.04 28.31
CA SER A 262 16.80 -0.24 28.43
C SER A 262 16.07 -0.68 29.70
N ASP A 263 15.74 0.28 30.54
CA ASP A 263 14.91 0.04 31.75
C ASP A 263 13.42 -0.01 31.39
N LYS A 264 13.06 0.19 30.10
CA LYS A 264 11.70 0.18 29.59
C LYS A 264 11.37 -1.14 28.91
N LYS A 265 10.13 -1.56 29.05
CA LYS A 265 9.60 -2.68 28.31
C LYS A 265 9.51 -2.34 26.81
N ASN A 266 10.02 -3.22 25.97
CA ASN A 266 10.11 -3.01 24.53
C ASN A 266 9.51 -4.19 23.75
N ILE A 267 9.26 -3.96 22.46
CA ILE A 267 8.89 -4.97 21.47
C ILE A 267 10.04 -5.07 20.48
N LEU A 268 10.54 -6.27 20.26
CA LEU A 268 11.53 -6.56 19.23
C LEU A 268 10.85 -6.84 17.91
N GLY A 269 11.19 -6.08 16.88
CA GLY A 269 10.73 -6.29 15.50
C GLY A 269 11.79 -6.97 14.66
N ILE A 270 11.43 -8.05 13.96
CA ILE A 270 12.29 -8.73 12.99
C ILE A 270 11.47 -9.22 11.81
N ARG A 271 11.96 -9.01 10.59
CA ARG A 271 11.31 -9.52 9.38
C ARG A 271 11.47 -11.05 9.26
N PRO A 272 10.45 -11.77 8.73
CA PRO A 272 10.54 -13.22 8.53
C PRO A 272 11.73 -13.67 7.67
N GLU A 273 12.14 -12.88 6.69
CA GLU A 273 13.29 -13.13 5.83
C GLU A 273 14.65 -12.87 6.48
N ASP A 274 14.66 -12.15 7.62
CA ASP A 274 15.88 -11.87 8.39
C ASP A 274 16.15 -12.92 9.47
N ILE A 275 15.25 -13.89 9.64
CA ILE A 275 15.44 -15.03 10.54
C ILE A 275 16.16 -16.15 9.79
N GLU A 276 17.30 -16.53 10.31
CA GLU A 276 18.11 -17.62 9.78
C GLU A 276 17.91 -18.91 10.60
N ILE A 277 17.70 -20.05 9.92
CA ILE A 277 17.74 -21.36 10.55
C ILE A 277 19.20 -21.78 10.66
N SER A 278 19.62 -22.16 11.85
CA SER A 278 21.01 -22.49 12.17
C SER A 278 21.12 -23.72 13.05
N LYS A 279 22.35 -24.16 13.33
CA LYS A 279 22.64 -25.29 14.25
C LYS A 279 22.79 -24.84 15.71
N LYS A 280 22.84 -23.55 15.95
CA LYS A 280 23.00 -22.93 17.29
C LYS A 280 22.20 -21.63 17.31
N GLY A 281 21.68 -21.23 18.44
CA GLY A 281 20.91 -20.02 18.62
C GLY A 281 19.71 -20.24 19.53
N ILE A 282 18.62 -19.59 19.25
CA ILE A 282 17.39 -19.66 20.05
C ILE A 282 16.58 -20.87 19.58
N LYS A 283 16.27 -21.77 20.49
CA LYS A 283 15.50 -22.99 20.21
C LYS A 283 14.03 -22.68 19.97
N CYS A 284 13.49 -23.16 18.84
CA CYS A 284 12.09 -23.04 18.46
C CYS A 284 11.53 -24.40 18.02
N THR A 285 10.22 -24.55 18.13
CA THR A 285 9.49 -25.71 17.59
C THR A 285 8.73 -25.26 16.34
N ILE A 286 8.77 -26.07 15.27
CA ILE A 286 7.99 -25.83 14.06
C ILE A 286 6.54 -26.23 14.32
N ASN A 287 5.61 -25.28 14.17
CA ASN A 287 4.17 -25.52 14.28
C ASN A 287 3.57 -25.88 12.91
N ASP A 288 3.99 -25.17 11.86
CA ASP A 288 3.42 -25.32 10.51
C ASP A 288 4.39 -24.87 9.42
N LEU A 289 4.16 -25.37 8.19
CA LEU A 289 4.93 -25.07 6.99
C LEU A 289 3.97 -24.69 5.86
N ASP A 290 4.05 -23.45 5.38
CA ASP A 290 3.29 -22.96 4.23
C ASP A 290 4.19 -22.83 2.99
N TYR A 291 3.96 -23.71 2.00
CA TYR A 291 4.70 -23.74 0.74
C TYR A 291 4.20 -22.66 -0.22
N GLN A 292 5.06 -21.71 -0.56
CA GLN A 292 4.76 -20.61 -1.48
C GLN A 292 5.54 -20.69 -2.81
N GLY A 293 5.97 -21.87 -3.20
CA GLY A 293 6.75 -22.14 -4.42
C GLY A 293 8.25 -22.11 -4.15
N SER A 294 8.94 -21.01 -4.46
CA SER A 294 10.39 -20.86 -4.19
C SER A 294 10.73 -20.79 -2.71
N ASP A 295 9.78 -20.27 -1.92
CA ASP A 295 9.95 -20.02 -0.50
C ASP A 295 8.96 -20.86 0.32
N VAL A 296 9.33 -21.09 1.58
CA VAL A 296 8.45 -21.68 2.60
C VAL A 296 8.41 -20.72 3.79
N VAL A 297 7.21 -20.50 4.28
CA VAL A 297 6.99 -19.78 5.54
C VAL A 297 6.84 -20.79 6.65
N LEU A 298 7.73 -20.72 7.62
CA LEU A 298 7.67 -21.52 8.85
C LEU A 298 6.91 -20.72 9.92
N SER A 299 5.91 -21.35 10.54
CA SER A 299 5.37 -20.89 11.83
C SER A 299 6.18 -21.56 12.94
N LEU A 300 6.81 -20.78 13.79
CA LEU A 300 7.70 -21.21 14.84
C LEU A 300 7.18 -20.80 16.21
N GLN A 301 7.19 -21.73 17.16
CA GLN A 301 6.92 -21.44 18.57
C GLN A 301 8.20 -20.98 19.27
N LEU A 302 8.21 -19.74 19.71
CA LEU A 302 9.29 -19.10 20.49
C LEU A 302 8.78 -18.83 21.91
N GLY A 303 9.05 -19.72 22.85
CA GLY A 303 8.46 -19.65 24.19
C GLY A 303 6.93 -19.71 24.12
N ASN A 304 6.25 -18.65 24.56
CA ASN A 304 4.80 -18.48 24.48
C ASN A 304 4.33 -17.63 23.31
N GLN A 305 5.22 -17.25 22.39
CA GLN A 305 4.93 -16.40 21.24
C GLN A 305 5.13 -17.18 19.93
N GLU A 306 4.32 -16.86 18.95
CA GLU A 306 4.43 -17.39 17.59
C GLU A 306 5.16 -16.36 16.72
N ILE A 307 6.11 -16.86 15.92
CA ILE A 307 6.87 -16.06 14.96
C ILE A 307 6.95 -16.76 13.61
N TYR A 308 7.25 -16.01 12.57
CA TYR A 308 7.35 -16.53 11.20
C TYR A 308 8.78 -16.37 10.69
N ALA A 309 9.31 -17.40 10.03
CA ALA A 309 10.55 -17.33 9.28
C ALA A 309 10.28 -17.66 7.82
N ARG A 310 10.96 -16.98 6.88
CA ARG A 310 10.88 -17.28 5.45
C ARG A 310 12.22 -17.86 5.00
N ILE A 311 12.18 -19.05 4.44
CA ILE A 311 13.35 -19.79 3.98
C ILE A 311 13.18 -20.26 2.54
N ASP A 312 14.29 -20.57 1.86
CA ASP A 312 14.29 -21.25 0.56
C ASP A 312 13.67 -22.65 0.69
N SER A 313 12.76 -23.01 -0.21
CA SER A 313 12.06 -24.31 -0.19
C SER A 313 13.01 -25.53 -0.21
N LYS A 314 14.20 -25.39 -0.79
CA LYS A 314 15.23 -26.45 -0.84
C LYS A 314 15.82 -26.81 0.53
N LYS A 315 15.70 -25.91 1.51
CA LYS A 315 16.23 -26.13 2.86
C LYS A 315 15.25 -26.88 3.79
N VAL A 316 14.02 -27.09 3.35
CA VAL A 316 12.95 -27.68 4.19
C VAL A 316 13.19 -29.14 4.50
N GLU A 317 13.72 -29.92 3.54
CA GLU A 317 13.96 -31.35 3.70
C GLU A 317 15.00 -31.68 4.79
N GLU A 318 15.80 -30.72 5.20
CA GLU A 318 16.84 -30.84 6.23
C GLU A 318 16.36 -30.44 7.63
N LEU A 319 15.07 -30.07 7.80
CA LEU A 319 14.55 -29.56 9.05
C LEU A 319 13.97 -30.65 9.93
N ASP A 320 14.38 -30.65 11.19
CA ASP A 320 13.73 -31.37 12.27
C ASP A 320 12.53 -30.58 12.84
N ASN A 321 11.68 -31.23 13.64
CA ASN A 321 10.59 -30.53 14.35
C ASN A 321 11.07 -29.43 15.29
N GLN A 322 12.33 -29.47 15.71
CA GLN A 322 12.98 -28.43 16.51
C GLN A 322 14.13 -27.85 15.71
N VAL A 323 14.15 -26.52 15.65
CA VAL A 323 15.17 -25.74 14.95
C VAL A 323 15.76 -24.69 15.85
N TYR A 324 16.95 -24.24 15.51
CA TYR A 324 17.56 -23.09 16.14
C TYR A 324 17.49 -21.91 15.17
N ILE A 325 17.10 -20.76 15.68
CA ILE A 325 17.05 -19.53 14.90
C ILE A 325 18.13 -18.55 15.34
N ASN A 326 18.57 -17.76 14.40
CA ASN A 326 19.48 -16.65 14.60
C ASN A 326 19.10 -15.48 13.70
N TRP A 327 19.72 -14.32 13.90
CA TRP A 327 19.50 -13.12 13.09
C TRP A 327 20.69 -12.17 13.17
N ASN A 328 20.75 -11.24 12.20
CA ASN A 328 21.70 -10.16 12.25
C ASN A 328 21.11 -8.97 13.05
N ASN A 329 21.84 -8.50 14.06
CA ASN A 329 21.40 -7.39 14.91
C ASN A 329 21.11 -6.10 14.13
N ASN A 330 21.74 -5.88 12.98
CA ASN A 330 21.50 -4.71 12.14
C ASN A 330 20.09 -4.68 11.51
N ASN A 331 19.40 -5.82 11.45
CA ASN A 331 18.06 -5.96 10.88
C ASN A 331 16.96 -5.90 11.95
N LEU A 332 17.35 -5.73 13.21
CA LEU A 332 16.41 -5.64 14.32
C LEU A 332 15.84 -4.24 14.46
N HIS A 333 14.59 -4.19 14.91
CA HIS A 333 13.90 -2.96 15.28
C HIS A 333 13.44 -3.05 16.73
N LEU A 334 13.51 -1.95 17.45
CA LEU A 334 12.96 -1.87 18.79
C LEU A 334 11.82 -0.86 18.79
N PHE A 335 10.71 -1.25 19.40
CA PHE A 335 9.55 -0.39 19.58
C PHE A 335 9.25 -0.27 21.07
N ASP A 336 8.89 0.92 21.50
CA ASP A 336 8.35 1.15 22.82
C ASP A 336 7.06 0.37 23.03
N PHE A 337 6.92 -0.33 24.13
CA PHE A 337 5.77 -1.23 24.35
C PHE A 337 4.44 -0.50 24.48
N GLU A 338 4.43 0.70 25.06
CA GLU A 338 3.19 1.45 25.31
C GLU A 338 2.74 2.23 24.09
N SER A 339 3.65 2.96 23.46
CA SER A 339 3.35 3.83 22.32
C SER A 339 3.41 3.11 20.97
N GLY A 340 4.08 1.98 20.89
CA GLY A 340 4.38 1.28 19.64
C GLY A 340 5.34 2.04 18.72
N VAL A 341 5.91 3.15 19.15
CA VAL A 341 6.82 3.98 18.34
C VAL A 341 8.20 3.35 18.33
N ARG A 342 8.86 3.40 17.16
CA ARG A 342 10.21 2.88 17.00
C ARG A 342 11.21 3.75 17.72
N ASP A 343 12.11 3.10 18.48
CA ASP A 343 13.31 3.75 19.03
C ASP A 343 14.36 3.87 17.92
N VAL A 344 14.70 5.09 17.51
CA VAL A 344 15.70 5.37 16.46
C VAL A 344 17.13 5.49 17.00
N ASN A 345 17.31 5.54 18.31
CA ASN A 345 18.61 5.68 18.97
C ASN A 345 19.22 4.32 19.38
N GLN A 346 18.82 3.24 18.71
CA GLN A 346 19.27 1.89 19.02
C GLN A 346 20.75 1.73 18.74
N ILE A 347 21.51 1.43 19.79
CA ILE A 347 22.87 0.94 19.68
C ILE A 347 22.84 -0.55 20.03
N TRP A 348 23.04 -1.39 19.02
CA TRP A 348 23.24 -2.82 19.23
C TRP A 348 24.71 -3.05 19.51
N ASP A 349 25.04 -3.46 20.73
CA ASP A 349 26.40 -3.92 21.02
C ASP A 349 26.68 -5.14 20.14
N ALA A 350 27.85 -5.17 19.51
CA ALA A 350 28.28 -6.31 18.72
C ALA A 350 28.24 -7.57 19.60
N VAL A 351 27.54 -8.60 19.13
CA VAL A 351 27.56 -9.90 19.79
C VAL A 351 28.94 -10.47 19.53
N ASP A 352 29.75 -10.61 20.59
CA ASP A 352 30.93 -11.46 20.52
C ASP A 352 30.49 -12.87 20.18
N SER A 353 30.99 -13.36 19.05
CA SER A 353 30.75 -14.66 18.41
C SER A 353 31.18 -15.84 19.29
#